data_a1db71d8ad60af67cd40ab5b9602a2c3
#
_entry.id   a1db71d8ad60af67cd40ab5b9602a2c3
#
_cell.length_a   1.000
_cell.length_b   1.000
_cell.length_c   1.000
_cell.angle_alpha   90.00
_cell.angle_beta   90.00
_cell.angle_gamma   90.00
#
_symmetry.space_group_name_H-M   'P 1'
#
loop_
_entity.id
_entity.type
_entity.pdbx_description
1 polymer ?
#
loop_
_entity_poly.entity_id
_entity_poly.type
_entity_poly.pdbx_seq_one_letter_code
_entity_poly.pdbx_strand_id
1 'polypeptide(L)'
;MHFQFSIYTVFGSAFLFYNINKSYWGDNFIIKSIFDMPLDLLLYMLLFFILGFFIYAFLYGAIGSTASKVEDINTSVMPLTFIFIAAFMVVMFSMSAGSVDNTLMRVCSYIPFTSPMAMFTRIAMSTVPIYEIIISVVILIASVIGIGVISAKIYRAGVLLYGTPPKLSAILKASKKS
;
A
#
# COMPACT_ATOMS: atom_id res chain seq x y z
N MET A 1 -14.92 -0.17 15.08
CA MET A 1 -15.99 0.57 14.40
C MET A 1 -15.89 2.10 14.60
N HIS A 2 -15.49 2.61 15.77
CA HIS A 2 -15.36 4.06 16.04
C HIS A 2 -14.23 4.76 15.24
N PHE A 3 -13.13 4.09 14.91
CA PHE A 3 -11.99 4.70 14.24
C PHE A 3 -12.29 5.08 12.76
N GLN A 4 -13.03 4.23 12.04
CA GLN A 4 -13.45 4.53 10.66
C GLN A 4 -14.42 5.70 10.61
N PHE A 5 -15.38 5.76 11.54
CA PHE A 5 -16.34 6.87 11.62
C PHE A 5 -15.63 8.20 11.89
N SER A 6 -14.60 8.20 12.72
CA SER A 6 -13.78 9.38 13.02
C SER A 6 -13.05 9.93 11.79
N ILE A 7 -12.50 9.04 10.92
CA ILE A 7 -11.80 9.46 9.70
C ILE A 7 -12.77 10.12 8.72
N TYR A 8 -13.93 9.53 8.47
CA TYR A 8 -14.94 10.13 7.58
C TYR A 8 -15.47 11.46 8.10
N THR A 9 -15.63 11.58 9.43
CA THR A 9 -16.08 12.83 10.05
C THR A 9 -15.02 13.93 9.90
N VAL A 10 -13.73 13.61 10.08
CA VAL A 10 -12.64 14.57 9.91
C VAL A 10 -12.51 15.03 8.46
N PHE A 11 -12.52 14.10 7.50
CA PHE A 11 -12.44 14.47 6.08
C PHE A 11 -13.69 15.23 5.60
N GLY A 12 -14.87 14.80 6.02
CA GLY A 12 -16.13 15.48 5.70
C GLY A 12 -16.20 16.87 6.29
N SER A 13 -15.79 17.05 7.55
CA SER A 13 -15.75 18.37 8.19
C SER A 13 -14.68 19.29 7.58
N ALA A 14 -13.51 18.77 7.21
CA ALA A 14 -12.49 19.54 6.51
C ALA A 14 -12.97 20.01 5.13
N PHE A 15 -13.65 19.13 4.38
CA PHE A 15 -14.24 19.48 3.08
C PHE A 15 -15.34 20.52 3.20
N LEU A 16 -16.25 20.39 4.18
CA LEU A 16 -17.29 21.38 4.47
C LEU A 16 -16.68 22.72 4.91
N PHE A 17 -15.68 22.70 5.79
CA PHE A 17 -15.00 23.88 6.27
C PHE A 17 -14.28 24.63 5.14
N TYR A 18 -13.65 23.90 4.22
CA TYR A 18 -13.06 24.49 3.01
C TYR A 18 -14.12 25.19 2.13
N ASN A 19 -15.24 24.51 1.85
CA ASN A 19 -16.30 25.08 1.01
C ASN A 19 -16.96 26.32 1.61
N ILE A 20 -17.16 26.35 2.93
CA ILE A 20 -17.76 27.48 3.64
C ILE A 20 -16.80 28.69 3.66
N ASN A 21 -15.50 28.44 3.80
CA ASN A 21 -14.47 29.48 3.90
C ASN A 21 -13.63 29.65 2.62
N LYS A 22 -14.19 29.33 1.47
CA LYS A 22 -13.44 29.34 0.19
C LYS A 22 -12.78 30.71 -0.10
N SER A 23 -13.36 31.82 0.31
CA SER A 23 -12.79 33.15 0.15
C SER A 23 -11.59 33.41 1.06
N TYR A 24 -11.54 32.77 2.24
CA TYR A 24 -10.44 32.89 3.19
C TYR A 24 -9.21 32.05 2.81
N TRP A 25 -9.45 30.89 2.19
CA TRP A 25 -8.40 29.94 1.80
C TRP A 25 -7.91 30.13 0.37
N GLY A 26 -8.58 31.00 -0.41
CA GLY A 26 -8.28 31.21 -1.83
C GLY A 26 -6.85 31.66 -2.13
N ASP A 27 -6.17 32.29 -1.16
CA ASP A 27 -4.78 32.75 -1.29
C ASP A 27 -3.74 31.74 -0.79
N ASN A 28 -4.16 30.62 -0.16
CA ASN A 28 -3.25 29.58 0.30
C ASN A 28 -2.97 28.56 -0.82
N PHE A 29 -1.79 28.67 -1.43
CA PHE A 29 -1.34 27.79 -2.52
C PHE A 29 -1.50 26.30 -2.21
N ILE A 30 -1.15 25.85 -0.98
CA ILE A 30 -1.21 24.44 -0.57
C ILE A 30 -2.66 23.94 -0.55
N ILE A 31 -3.57 24.70 0.05
CA ILE A 31 -4.98 24.31 0.20
C ILE A 31 -5.66 24.31 -1.17
N LYS A 32 -5.41 25.33 -1.98
CA LYS A 32 -5.90 25.43 -3.35
C LYS A 32 -5.42 24.23 -4.19
N SER A 33 -4.15 23.85 -4.11
CA SER A 33 -3.60 22.73 -4.87
C SER A 33 -4.20 21.38 -4.49
N ILE A 34 -4.60 21.18 -3.24
CA ILE A 34 -5.23 19.93 -2.79
C ILE A 34 -6.67 19.84 -3.30
N PHE A 35 -7.41 20.95 -3.30
CA PHE A 35 -8.84 20.95 -3.64
C PHE A 35 -9.12 21.22 -5.12
N ASP A 36 -8.19 21.86 -5.85
CA ASP A 36 -8.25 22.06 -7.29
C ASP A 36 -7.58 20.91 -8.08
N MET A 37 -7.23 19.78 -7.40
CA MET A 37 -6.65 18.61 -8.05
C MET A 37 -7.62 18.07 -9.11
N PRO A 38 -7.15 17.82 -10.36
CA PRO A 38 -7.97 17.21 -11.40
C PRO A 38 -8.55 15.87 -10.93
N LEU A 39 -9.83 15.64 -11.21
CA LEU A 39 -10.53 14.42 -10.81
C LEU A 39 -9.83 13.16 -11.33
N ASP A 40 -9.29 13.24 -12.55
CA ASP A 40 -8.56 12.15 -13.19
C ASP A 40 -7.32 11.75 -12.37
N LEU A 41 -6.56 12.74 -11.89
CA LEU A 41 -5.37 12.49 -11.06
C LEU A 41 -5.76 11.85 -9.72
N LEU A 42 -6.85 12.28 -9.12
CA LEU A 42 -7.38 11.70 -7.88
C LEU A 42 -7.83 10.25 -8.08
N LEU A 43 -8.47 9.93 -9.20
CA LEU A 43 -8.86 8.57 -9.56
C LEU A 43 -7.64 7.66 -9.76
N TYR A 44 -6.60 8.14 -10.47
CA TYR A 44 -5.35 7.40 -10.61
C TYR A 44 -4.65 7.18 -9.26
N MET A 45 -4.60 8.21 -8.41
CA MET A 45 -4.06 8.10 -7.07
C MET A 45 -4.76 6.99 -6.27
N LEU A 46 -6.09 7.00 -6.27
CA LEU A 46 -6.89 6.01 -5.56
C LEU A 46 -6.67 4.60 -6.10
N LEU A 47 -6.65 4.44 -7.44
CA LEU A 47 -6.42 3.16 -8.11
C LEU A 47 -5.06 2.56 -7.73
N PHE A 48 -3.97 3.31 -7.93
CA PHE A 48 -2.62 2.84 -7.62
C PHE A 48 -2.41 2.63 -6.13
N PHE A 49 -3.01 3.47 -5.28
CA PHE A 49 -2.98 3.30 -3.83
C PHE A 49 -3.65 2.00 -3.38
N ILE A 50 -4.86 1.72 -3.86
CA ILE A 50 -5.60 0.50 -3.49
C ILE A 50 -4.85 -0.75 -3.97
N LEU A 51 -4.41 -0.78 -5.22
CA LEU A 51 -3.69 -1.93 -5.76
C LEU A 51 -2.35 -2.14 -5.05
N GLY A 52 -1.60 -1.08 -4.79
CA GLY A 52 -0.37 -1.13 -4.01
C GLY A 52 -0.60 -1.61 -2.58
N PHE A 53 -1.62 -1.08 -1.93
CA PHE A 53 -2.01 -1.52 -0.59
C PHE A 53 -2.28 -3.03 -0.53
N PHE A 54 -3.02 -3.59 -1.48
CA PHE A 54 -3.30 -5.02 -1.49
C PHE A 54 -2.05 -5.88 -1.68
N ILE A 55 -1.11 -5.49 -2.54
CA ILE A 55 0.16 -6.22 -2.70
C ILE A 55 0.89 -6.33 -1.36
N TYR A 56 1.11 -5.20 -0.71
CA TYR A 56 1.81 -5.17 0.56
C TYR A 56 1.02 -5.84 1.68
N ALA A 57 -0.29 -5.64 1.76
CA ALA A 57 -1.15 -6.27 2.76
C ALA A 57 -1.11 -7.80 2.67
N PHE A 58 -1.17 -8.37 1.45
CA PHE A 58 -1.08 -9.82 1.26
C PHE A 58 0.29 -10.37 1.65
N LEU A 59 1.37 -9.67 1.29
CA LEU A 59 2.73 -10.09 1.65
C LEU A 59 2.98 -10.01 3.16
N TYR A 60 2.63 -8.89 3.80
CA TYR A 60 2.75 -8.77 5.25
C TYR A 60 1.88 -9.77 5.99
N GLY A 61 0.66 -10.04 5.52
CA GLY A 61 -0.23 -11.05 6.09
C GLY A 61 0.35 -12.46 5.98
N ALA A 62 0.94 -12.82 4.82
CA ALA A 62 1.60 -14.10 4.63
C ALA A 62 2.81 -14.26 5.56
N ILE A 63 3.70 -13.26 5.61
CA ILE A 63 4.87 -13.26 6.48
C ILE A 63 4.44 -13.35 7.96
N GLY A 64 3.48 -12.53 8.38
CA GLY A 64 2.98 -12.53 9.76
C GLY A 64 2.39 -13.87 10.19
N SER A 65 1.75 -14.60 9.26
CA SER A 65 1.16 -15.92 9.57
C SER A 65 2.19 -17.02 9.81
N THR A 66 3.43 -16.83 9.38
CA THR A 66 4.53 -17.82 9.54
C THR A 66 5.43 -17.54 10.74
N ALA A 67 5.33 -16.36 11.34
CA ALA A 67 6.19 -15.96 12.45
C ALA A 67 5.67 -16.50 13.78
N SER A 68 6.58 -17.06 14.58
CA SER A 68 6.26 -17.62 15.89
C SER A 68 6.32 -16.58 17.02
N LYS A 69 7.13 -15.54 16.83
CA LYS A 69 7.33 -14.45 17.80
C LYS A 69 7.26 -13.10 17.10
N VAL A 70 6.94 -12.06 17.84
CA VAL A 70 6.89 -10.68 17.32
C VAL A 70 8.25 -10.22 16.77
N GLU A 71 9.34 -10.66 17.38
CA GLU A 71 10.71 -10.38 16.93
C GLU A 71 11.01 -10.99 15.55
N ASP A 72 10.50 -12.21 15.30
CA ASP A 72 10.65 -12.91 14.02
C ASP A 72 9.89 -12.17 12.89
N ILE A 73 8.75 -11.55 13.21
CA ILE A 73 7.99 -10.75 12.25
C ILE A 73 8.85 -9.58 11.75
N ASN A 74 9.43 -8.81 12.67
CA ASN A 74 10.24 -7.64 12.33
C ASN A 74 11.41 -8.01 11.40
N THR A 75 12.10 -9.10 11.67
CA THR A 75 13.20 -9.58 10.83
C THR A 75 12.71 -10.06 9.46
N SER A 76 11.57 -10.77 9.43
CA SER A 76 11.01 -11.32 8.19
C SER A 76 10.44 -10.27 7.24
N VAL A 77 9.97 -9.13 7.75
CA VAL A 77 9.44 -8.04 6.91
C VAL A 77 10.53 -7.08 6.40
N MET A 78 11.74 -7.14 6.94
CA MET A 78 12.85 -6.26 6.52
C MET A 78 13.10 -6.24 5.01
N PRO A 79 13.18 -7.38 4.29
CA PRO A 79 13.42 -7.36 2.84
C PRO A 79 12.36 -6.58 2.09
N LEU A 80 11.09 -6.71 2.51
CA LEU A 80 9.96 -6.00 1.90
C LEU A 80 10.04 -4.48 2.17
N THR A 81 10.44 -4.13 3.38
CA THR A 81 10.67 -2.73 3.77
C THR A 81 11.81 -2.10 2.95
N PHE A 82 12.90 -2.84 2.69
CA PHE A 82 13.98 -2.35 1.83
C PHE A 82 13.54 -2.11 0.39
N ILE A 83 12.70 -2.97 -0.18
CA ILE A 83 12.12 -2.77 -1.52
C ILE A 83 11.29 -1.47 -1.54
N PHE A 84 10.47 -1.25 -0.51
CA PHE A 84 9.67 -0.03 -0.39
C PHE A 84 10.54 1.23 -0.27
N ILE A 85 11.60 1.20 0.57
CA ILE A 85 12.55 2.31 0.73
C ILE A 85 13.28 2.57 -0.59
N ALA A 86 13.71 1.53 -1.29
CA ALA A 86 14.38 1.68 -2.59
C ALA A 86 13.46 2.34 -3.62
N ALA A 87 12.18 1.93 -3.69
CA ALA A 87 11.19 2.57 -4.54
C ALA A 87 11.02 4.05 -4.20
N PHE A 88 10.90 4.37 -2.92
CA PHE A 88 10.79 5.74 -2.43
C PHE A 88 12.02 6.57 -2.80
N MET A 89 13.23 6.03 -2.63
CA MET A 89 14.47 6.71 -3.00
C MET A 89 14.53 7.01 -4.49
N VAL A 90 14.17 6.05 -5.35
CA VAL A 90 14.13 6.26 -6.81
C VAL A 90 13.21 7.43 -7.17
N VAL A 91 12.02 7.48 -6.58
CA VAL A 91 11.06 8.57 -6.81
C VAL A 91 11.63 9.90 -6.33
N MET A 92 12.15 9.96 -5.10
CA MET A 92 12.72 11.18 -4.53
C MET A 92 13.90 11.73 -5.35
N PHE A 93 14.83 10.87 -5.74
CA PHE A 93 15.96 11.29 -6.58
C PHE A 93 15.52 11.77 -7.96
N SER A 94 14.55 11.10 -8.57
CA SER A 94 14.03 11.51 -9.90
C SER A 94 13.31 12.86 -9.82
N MET A 95 12.54 13.11 -8.76
CA MET A 95 11.90 14.40 -8.52
C MET A 95 12.95 15.51 -8.29
N SER A 96 13.97 15.24 -7.48
CA SER A 96 15.05 16.19 -7.19
C SER A 96 15.91 16.52 -8.42
N ALA A 97 16.05 15.56 -9.32
CA ALA A 97 16.78 15.77 -10.59
C ALA A 97 15.95 16.52 -11.64
N GLY A 98 14.68 16.87 -11.33
CA GLY A 98 13.80 17.59 -12.25
C GLY A 98 13.32 16.77 -13.46
N SER A 99 13.56 15.47 -13.49
CA SER A 99 13.14 14.57 -14.57
C SER A 99 12.53 13.29 -14.01
N VAL A 100 11.20 13.28 -13.90
CA VAL A 100 10.44 12.10 -13.45
C VAL A 100 10.16 11.10 -14.56
N ASP A 101 10.43 11.43 -15.83
CA ASP A 101 10.26 10.53 -16.97
C ASP A 101 11.59 9.97 -17.49
N ASN A 102 12.49 9.61 -16.59
CA ASN A 102 13.74 8.94 -16.91
C ASN A 102 13.55 7.43 -17.06
N THR A 103 14.55 6.76 -17.67
CA THR A 103 14.52 5.31 -17.92
C THR A 103 14.31 4.50 -16.64
N LEU A 104 14.91 4.92 -15.52
CA LEU A 104 14.76 4.23 -14.24
C LEU A 104 13.31 4.28 -13.74
N MET A 105 12.67 5.46 -13.77
CA MET A 105 11.28 5.63 -13.39
C MET A 105 10.32 4.85 -14.29
N ARG A 106 10.62 4.79 -15.61
CA ARG A 106 9.83 3.96 -16.55
C ARG A 106 9.90 2.49 -16.16
N VAL A 107 11.08 1.95 -15.91
CA VAL A 107 11.25 0.55 -15.47
C VAL A 107 10.51 0.32 -14.16
N CYS A 108 10.71 1.17 -13.16
CA CYS A 108 10.02 1.08 -11.86
C CYS A 108 8.49 1.18 -11.97
N SER A 109 7.97 1.85 -12.99
CA SER A 109 6.53 1.96 -13.24
C SER A 109 5.86 0.65 -13.65
N TYR A 110 6.61 -0.35 -14.11
CA TYR A 110 6.10 -1.67 -14.49
C TYR A 110 6.37 -2.74 -13.44
N ILE A 111 7.25 -2.49 -12.47
CA ILE A 111 7.52 -3.43 -11.38
C ILE A 111 6.42 -3.28 -10.32
N PRO A 112 5.64 -4.34 -9.99
CA PRO A 112 4.44 -4.22 -9.14
C PRO A 112 4.70 -3.65 -7.75
N PHE A 113 5.88 -3.87 -7.19
CA PHE A 113 6.24 -3.33 -5.87
C PHE A 113 6.55 -1.84 -5.87
N THR A 114 7.06 -1.30 -6.96
CA THR A 114 7.46 0.10 -7.10
C THR A 114 6.46 0.92 -7.92
N SER A 115 5.67 0.25 -8.77
CA SER A 115 4.71 0.85 -9.69
C SER A 115 3.71 1.82 -9.01
N PRO A 116 3.13 1.51 -7.85
CA PRO A 116 2.18 2.42 -7.21
C PRO A 116 2.75 3.82 -6.93
N MET A 117 4.03 3.89 -6.60
CA MET A 117 4.70 5.17 -6.38
C MET A 117 5.25 5.77 -7.68
N ALA A 118 5.98 4.97 -8.47
CA ALA A 118 6.68 5.46 -9.65
C ALA A 118 5.71 5.89 -10.77
N MET A 119 4.70 5.07 -11.08
CA MET A 119 3.74 5.40 -12.14
C MET A 119 2.84 6.57 -11.74
N PHE A 120 2.35 6.59 -10.50
CA PHE A 120 1.55 7.71 -10.03
C PHE A 120 2.35 9.04 -10.07
N THR A 121 3.60 9.03 -9.64
CA THR A 121 4.47 10.23 -9.71
C THR A 121 4.68 10.68 -11.16
N ARG A 122 4.88 9.75 -12.10
CA ARG A 122 4.98 10.09 -13.53
C ARG A 122 3.68 10.72 -14.05
N ILE A 123 2.52 10.16 -13.73
CA ILE A 123 1.21 10.71 -14.12
C ILE A 123 1.01 12.11 -13.55
N ALA A 124 1.43 12.33 -12.29
CA ALA A 124 1.24 13.61 -11.61
C ALA A 124 2.17 14.72 -12.13
N MET A 125 3.37 14.39 -12.59
CA MET A 125 4.42 15.35 -12.88
C MET A 125 4.90 15.36 -14.35
N SER A 126 4.41 14.44 -15.19
CA SER A 126 4.76 14.35 -16.61
C SER A 126 3.58 13.92 -17.47
N THR A 127 3.73 14.01 -18.78
CA THR A 127 2.72 13.52 -19.74
C THR A 127 2.99 12.06 -20.06
N VAL A 128 2.27 11.15 -19.41
CA VAL A 128 2.39 9.70 -19.64
C VAL A 128 1.35 9.26 -20.68
N PRO A 129 1.76 8.54 -21.73
CA PRO A 129 0.81 7.98 -22.70
C PRO A 129 -0.14 6.99 -22.02
N ILE A 130 -1.42 7.01 -22.42
CA ILE A 130 -2.47 6.16 -21.78
C ILE A 130 -2.17 4.68 -21.87
N TYR A 131 -1.50 4.21 -22.92
CA TYR A 131 -1.14 2.80 -23.06
C TYR A 131 -0.13 2.33 -22.00
N GLU A 132 0.80 3.18 -21.57
CA GLU A 132 1.75 2.87 -20.47
C GLU A 132 1.00 2.71 -19.14
N ILE A 133 0.02 3.56 -18.89
CA ILE A 133 -0.82 3.50 -17.68
C ILE A 133 -1.62 2.19 -17.68
N ILE A 134 -2.26 1.85 -18.81
CA ILE A 134 -3.05 0.62 -18.94
C ILE A 134 -2.17 -0.61 -18.72
N ILE A 135 -1.01 -0.69 -19.34
CA ILE A 135 -0.07 -1.80 -19.17
C ILE A 135 0.34 -1.94 -17.70
N SER A 136 0.72 -0.84 -17.06
CA SER A 136 1.10 -0.83 -15.65
C SER A 136 -0.02 -1.32 -14.74
N VAL A 137 -1.25 -0.84 -14.95
CA VAL A 137 -2.43 -1.26 -14.17
C VAL A 137 -2.74 -2.76 -14.39
N VAL A 138 -2.66 -3.25 -15.62
CA VAL A 138 -2.88 -4.68 -15.91
C VAL A 138 -1.84 -5.55 -15.21
N ILE A 139 -0.56 -5.19 -15.29
CA ILE A 139 0.52 -5.90 -14.57
C ILE A 139 0.27 -5.86 -13.07
N LEU A 140 -0.13 -4.71 -12.54
CA LEU A 140 -0.38 -4.53 -11.11
C LEU A 140 -1.56 -5.39 -10.62
N ILE A 141 -2.67 -5.41 -11.36
CA ILE A 141 -3.83 -6.26 -11.06
C ILE A 141 -3.46 -7.76 -11.11
N ALA A 142 -2.76 -8.19 -12.17
CA ALA A 142 -2.29 -9.56 -12.29
C ALA A 142 -1.38 -9.95 -11.10
N SER A 143 -0.53 -9.03 -10.68
CA SER A 143 0.36 -9.22 -9.53
C SER A 143 -0.40 -9.29 -8.21
N VAL A 144 -1.41 -8.44 -7.98
CA VAL A 144 -2.29 -8.49 -6.80
C VAL A 144 -2.97 -9.86 -6.70
N ILE A 145 -3.52 -10.36 -7.82
CA ILE A 145 -4.17 -11.67 -7.84
C ILE A 145 -3.15 -12.79 -7.58
N GLY A 146 -2.03 -12.78 -8.26
CA GLY A 146 -0.97 -13.80 -8.11
C GLY A 146 -0.41 -13.85 -6.69
N ILE A 147 -0.03 -12.69 -6.15
CA ILE A 147 0.47 -12.56 -4.78
C ILE A 147 -0.63 -12.93 -3.78
N GLY A 148 -1.88 -12.53 -4.00
CA GLY A 148 -3.01 -12.89 -3.15
C GLY A 148 -3.22 -14.40 -3.05
N VAL A 149 -3.16 -15.11 -4.17
CA VAL A 149 -3.28 -16.59 -4.20
C VAL A 149 -2.12 -17.26 -3.45
N ILE A 150 -0.89 -16.79 -3.68
CA ILE A 150 0.31 -17.33 -3.00
C ILE A 150 0.21 -17.05 -1.49
N SER A 151 -0.11 -15.82 -1.12
CA SER A 151 -0.26 -15.38 0.27
C SER A 151 -1.34 -16.17 1.00
N ALA A 152 -2.47 -16.44 0.36
CA ALA A 152 -3.53 -17.26 0.93
C ALA A 152 -3.08 -18.70 1.21
N LYS A 153 -2.26 -19.30 0.34
CA LYS A 153 -1.68 -20.63 0.58
C LYS A 153 -0.70 -20.63 1.75
N ILE A 154 0.18 -19.63 1.80
CA ILE A 154 1.15 -19.47 2.90
C ILE A 154 0.42 -19.24 4.22
N TYR A 155 -0.58 -18.37 4.22
CA TYR A 155 -1.38 -18.06 5.41
C TYR A 155 -2.06 -19.32 5.96
N ARG A 156 -2.68 -20.15 5.11
CA ARG A 156 -3.30 -21.42 5.54
C ARG A 156 -2.27 -22.37 6.14
N ALA A 157 -1.10 -22.50 5.52
CA ALA A 157 -0.04 -23.34 6.04
C ALA A 157 0.49 -22.84 7.40
N GLY A 158 0.71 -21.52 7.54
CA GLY A 158 1.17 -20.91 8.78
C GLY A 158 0.18 -21.11 9.94
N VAL A 159 -1.10 -20.80 9.72
CA VAL A 159 -2.14 -20.98 10.74
C VAL A 159 -2.33 -22.44 11.15
N LEU A 160 -2.20 -23.38 10.22
CA LEU A 160 -2.32 -24.82 10.54
C LEU A 160 -1.13 -25.33 11.34
N LEU A 161 0.06 -24.80 11.12
CA LEU A 161 1.26 -25.20 11.88
C LEU A 161 1.25 -24.68 13.33
N TYR A 162 0.74 -23.46 13.54
CA TYR A 162 0.72 -22.82 14.86
C TYR A 162 -0.67 -22.82 15.54
N GLY A 163 -1.72 -23.14 14.81
CA GLY A 163 -3.12 -22.98 15.21
C GLY A 163 -3.78 -24.23 15.79
N THR A 164 -3.04 -25.29 16.19
CA THR A 164 -3.63 -26.34 17.00
C THR A 164 -3.57 -25.91 18.48
N PRO A 165 -4.68 -25.39 19.06
CA PRO A 165 -4.73 -25.24 20.51
C PRO A 165 -4.46 -26.60 21.12
N PRO A 166 -3.61 -26.72 22.16
CA PRO A 166 -3.36 -27.99 22.81
C PRO A 166 -4.72 -28.57 23.18
N LYS A 167 -5.03 -29.76 22.64
CA LYS A 167 -6.32 -30.41 22.92
C LYS A 167 -6.47 -30.47 24.44
N LEU A 168 -7.64 -30.02 24.95
CA LEU A 168 -7.97 -30.07 26.39
C LEU A 168 -7.59 -31.41 27.03
N SER A 169 -7.69 -32.50 26.26
CA SER A 169 -7.22 -33.83 26.67
C SER A 169 -5.70 -33.96 26.94
N ALA A 170 -4.87 -33.15 26.23
CA ALA A 170 -3.42 -33.13 26.45
C ALA A 170 -3.08 -32.34 27.74
N ILE A 171 -3.79 -31.24 27.98
CA ILE A 171 -3.66 -30.41 29.19
C ILE A 171 -4.08 -31.23 30.43
N LEU A 172 -5.22 -31.96 30.36
CA LEU A 172 -5.71 -32.81 31.42
C LEU A 172 -4.80 -34.02 31.69
N LYS A 173 -4.14 -34.57 30.65
CA LYS A 173 -3.13 -35.64 30.83
C LYS A 173 -1.84 -35.14 31.46
N ALA A 174 -1.40 -33.93 31.18
CA ALA A 174 -0.24 -33.30 31.79
C ALA A 174 -0.50 -32.96 33.27
N SER A 175 -1.68 -32.44 33.59
CA SER A 175 -2.11 -32.14 34.97
C SER A 175 -2.27 -33.37 35.86
N LYS A 176 -2.48 -34.58 35.28
CA LYS A 176 -2.66 -35.85 36.03
C LYS A 176 -1.34 -36.58 36.31
N LYS A 177 -0.24 -36.07 35.80
CA LYS A 177 1.13 -36.64 35.95
C LYS A 177 2.02 -35.82 36.90
N SER A 178 1.51 -34.72 37.44
CA SER A 178 2.09 -33.93 38.51
C SER A 178 1.38 -34.20 39.82
#